data_830ee9cf0fa47c9fad979a2ad3c7079e
#
_entry.id   830ee9cf0fa47c9fad979a2ad3c7079e
#
_cell.length_a   1.000
_cell.length_b   1.000
_cell.length_c   1.000
_cell.angle_alpha   90.00
_cell.angle_beta   90.00
_cell.angle_gamma   90.00
#
_symmetry.space_group_name_H-M   'P 1'
#
loop_
_entity.id
_entity.type
_entity.pdbx_description
1 polymer ?
#
loop_
_entity_poly.entity_id
_entity_poly.type
_entity_poly.pdbx_seq_one_letter_code
_entity_poly.pdbx_strand_id
1 'polypeptide(L)' 'MTQNEEVLEYLKKHKTITQLEALRELGIMRLASRISDLRKEGEPISKRMIEVRARNGRKAYVAEYSMSEVSDEDS' A
#
# COMPACT_ATOMS: atom_id res chain seq x y z
N MET A 1 -0.11 -18.82 1.87
CA MET A 1 -0.64 -17.45 2.04
C MET A 1 -0.81 -16.81 0.67
N THR A 2 -1.95 -16.18 0.45
CA THR A 2 -2.20 -15.53 -0.83
C THR A 2 -1.50 -14.18 -0.88
N GLN A 3 -1.36 -13.61 -2.09
CA GLN A 3 -0.76 -12.29 -2.21
C GLN A 3 -1.59 -11.24 -1.47
N ASN A 4 -2.91 -11.36 -1.51
CA ASN A 4 -3.77 -10.43 -0.78
C ASN A 4 -3.47 -10.47 0.71
N GLU A 5 -3.30 -11.67 1.26
CA GLU A 5 -2.98 -11.82 2.67
C GLU A 5 -1.62 -11.26 3.00
N GLU A 6 -0.65 -11.44 2.11
CA GLU A 6 0.69 -10.91 2.33
C GLU A 6 0.68 -9.39 2.36
N VAL A 7 -0.08 -8.77 1.47
CA VAL A 7 -0.20 -7.32 1.46
C VAL A 7 -0.86 -6.82 2.74
N LEU A 8 -1.93 -7.47 3.15
CA LEU A 8 -2.64 -7.06 4.35
C LEU A 8 -1.76 -7.18 5.58
N GLU A 9 -1.03 -8.27 5.68
CA GLU A 9 -0.11 -8.48 6.80
C GLU A 9 0.98 -7.42 6.82
N TYR A 10 1.53 -7.11 5.65
CA TYR A 10 2.56 -6.09 5.54
C TYR A 10 2.02 -4.73 6.00
N LEU A 11 0.81 -4.40 5.58
CA LEU A 11 0.19 -3.15 5.99
C LEU A 11 -0.02 -3.07 7.50
N LYS A 12 -0.42 -4.18 8.10
CA LYS A 12 -0.62 -4.21 9.55
C LYS A 12 0.69 -4.06 10.30
N LYS A 13 1.76 -4.60 9.74
CA LYS A 13 3.05 -4.58 10.39
C LYS A 13 3.81 -3.28 10.15
N HIS A 14 3.79 -2.78 8.93
CA HIS A 14 4.60 -1.63 8.55
C HIS A 14 3.80 -0.35 8.36
N LYS A 15 2.49 -0.43 8.40
CA LYS A 15 1.55 0.70 8.30
C LYS A 15 1.31 1.18 6.86
N THR A 16 2.32 1.17 6.01
CA THR A 16 2.19 1.64 4.63
C THR A 16 2.86 0.67 3.68
N ILE A 17 2.48 0.74 2.41
CA ILE A 17 3.12 -0.05 1.37
C ILE A 17 3.07 0.71 0.05
N THR A 18 4.18 0.67 -0.70
CA THR A 18 4.23 1.20 -2.05
C THR A 18 4.46 0.05 -3.02
N GLN A 19 4.29 0.31 -4.32
CA GLN A 19 4.54 -0.72 -5.33
C GLN A 19 5.99 -1.22 -5.26
N LEU A 20 6.93 -0.33 -5.04
CA LEU A 20 8.34 -0.74 -4.95
C LEU A 20 8.56 -1.68 -3.78
N GLU A 21 7.97 -1.36 -2.63
CA GLU A 21 8.10 -2.22 -1.46
C GLU A 21 7.42 -3.57 -1.69
N ALA A 22 6.26 -3.55 -2.33
CA ALA A 22 5.56 -4.80 -2.64
C ALA A 22 6.40 -5.69 -3.54
N LEU A 23 7.06 -5.09 -4.52
CA LEU A 23 7.91 -5.85 -5.42
C LEU A 23 9.14 -6.40 -4.70
N ARG A 24 9.80 -5.55 -3.92
CA ARG A 24 11.05 -5.96 -3.25
C ARG A 24 10.82 -6.94 -2.11
N GLU A 25 9.79 -6.69 -1.32
CA GLU A 25 9.59 -7.49 -0.10
C GLU A 25 8.67 -8.68 -0.31
N LEU A 26 7.72 -8.55 -1.21
CA LEU A 26 6.70 -9.58 -1.39
C LEU A 26 6.69 -10.18 -2.80
N GLY A 27 7.44 -9.61 -3.73
CA GLY A 27 7.46 -10.09 -5.10
C GLY A 27 6.17 -9.82 -5.86
N ILE A 28 5.41 -8.82 -5.44
CA ILE A 28 4.11 -8.52 -6.05
C ILE A 28 4.28 -7.40 -7.06
N MET A 29 3.95 -7.68 -8.31
CA MET A 29 4.12 -6.71 -9.38
C MET A 29 2.92 -5.79 -9.57
N ARG A 30 1.74 -6.21 -9.15
CA ARG A 30 0.52 -5.46 -9.38
C ARG A 30 -0.19 -5.16 -8.07
N LEU A 31 0.46 -4.33 -7.27
CA LEU A 31 -0.07 -4.01 -5.96
C LEU A 31 -1.46 -3.40 -6.01
N ALA A 32 -1.71 -2.52 -6.99
CA ALA A 32 -3.02 -1.86 -7.09
C ALA A 32 -4.16 -2.88 -7.21
N SER A 33 -3.92 -3.99 -7.92
CA SER A 33 -4.93 -5.04 -8.05
C SER A 33 -5.20 -5.69 -6.70
N ARG A 34 -4.15 -5.94 -5.94
CA ARG A 34 -4.31 -6.55 -4.62
C ARG A 34 -5.05 -5.61 -3.67
N ILE A 35 -4.73 -4.32 -3.76
CA ILE A 35 -5.42 -3.32 -2.95
C ILE A 35 -6.91 -3.26 -3.30
N SER A 36 -7.21 -3.30 -4.60
CA SER A 36 -8.60 -3.30 -5.03
C SER A 36 -9.36 -4.50 -4.48
N ASP A 37 -8.75 -5.68 -4.53
CA ASP A 37 -9.37 -6.89 -4.00
C ASP A 37 -9.63 -6.76 -2.50
N LEU A 38 -8.65 -6.23 -1.76
CA LEU A 38 -8.80 -6.09 -0.32
C LEU A 38 -9.89 -5.10 0.04
N ARG A 39 -10.01 -4.03 -0.72
CA ARG A 39 -11.09 -3.06 -0.49
C ARG A 39 -12.46 -3.69 -0.70
N LYS A 40 -12.56 -4.56 -1.71
CA LYS A 40 -13.81 -5.27 -1.95
C LYS A 40 -14.16 -6.20 -0.80
N GLU A 41 -13.15 -6.68 -0.09
CA GLU A 41 -13.36 -7.53 1.07
C GLU A 41 -13.67 -6.74 2.33
N GLY A 42 -13.71 -5.41 2.23
CA GLY A 42 -14.06 -4.57 3.37
C GLY A 42 -12.87 -3.99 4.11
N GLU A 43 -11.65 -4.16 3.60
CA GLU A 43 -10.48 -3.61 4.28
C GLU A 43 -10.39 -2.11 4.03
N PRO A 44 -10.24 -1.32 5.09
CA PRO A 44 -10.24 0.15 4.95
C PRO A 44 -8.85 0.65 4.55
N ILE A 45 -8.53 0.55 3.28
CA ILE A 45 -7.22 0.95 2.78
C ILE A 45 -7.32 2.30 2.08
N SER A 46 -6.49 3.23 2.52
CA SER A 46 -6.39 4.57 1.94
C SER A 46 -5.23 4.64 0.98
N LYS A 47 -5.30 5.58 0.05
CA LYS A 47 -4.22 5.84 -0.89
C LYS A 47 -3.89 7.33 -0.85
N ARG A 48 -2.60 7.64 -0.88
CA ARG A 48 -2.17 9.03 -1.10
C ARG A 48 -0.96 9.02 -2.01
N MET A 49 -0.80 10.11 -2.76
CA MET A 49 0.36 10.24 -3.63
C MET A 49 1.47 10.90 -2.85
N ILE A 50 2.64 10.31 -2.87
CA ILE A 50 3.80 10.89 -2.22
C ILE A 50 4.86 11.23 -3.26
N GLU A 51 5.66 12.23 -2.96
CA GLU A 51 6.72 12.65 -3.84
C GLU A 51 8.00 11.89 -3.49
N VAL A 52 8.65 11.35 -4.51
CA VAL A 52 9.92 10.67 -4.33
C VAL A 52 10.89 11.21 -5.36
N ARG A 53 12.19 11.06 -5.10
CA ARG A 53 13.19 11.45 -6.06
C ARG A 53 13.64 10.25 -6.87
N ALA A 54 13.59 10.39 -8.19
CA ALA A 54 14.10 9.38 -9.07
C ALA A 54 15.63 9.50 -9.14
N ARG A 55 16.26 8.51 -9.74
CA ARG A 55 17.73 8.48 -9.82
C ARG A 55 18.33 9.69 -10.49
N ASN A 56 17.63 10.23 -11.48
CA ASN A 56 18.12 11.38 -12.23
C ASN A 56 17.81 12.70 -11.54
N GLY A 57 17.37 12.67 -10.30
CA GLY A 57 17.05 13.87 -9.55
C GLY A 57 15.69 14.45 -9.83
N ARG A 58 14.94 13.86 -10.74
CA ARG A 58 13.59 14.34 -11.05
C ARG A 58 12.61 13.93 -9.97
N LYS A 59 11.61 14.76 -9.80
CA LYS A 59 10.52 14.43 -8.88
C LYS A 59 9.57 13.45 -9.55
N ALA A 60 9.12 12.48 -8.78
CA ALA A 60 8.12 11.53 -9.25
C ALA A 60 7.11 11.32 -8.13
N TYR A 61 5.91 10.89 -8.49
CA TYR A 61 4.87 10.65 -7.49
C TYR A 61 4.49 9.19 -7.56
N VAL A 62 4.37 8.57 -6.40
CA VAL A 62 3.96 7.17 -6.31
C VAL A 62 2.82 7.07 -5.32
N ALA A 63 2.00 6.05 -5.51
CA ALA A 63 0.88 5.80 -4.60
C ALA A 63 1.41 5.06 -3.37
N GLU A 64 1.05 5.55 -2.20
CA GLU A 64 1.33 4.89 -0.94
C GLU A 64 0.00 4.48 -0.33
N TYR A 65 -0.12 3.22 0.01
CA TYR A 65 -1.34 2.69 0.61
C TYR A 65 -1.14 2.49 2.10
N SER A 66 -2.19 2.72 2.87
CA SER A 66 -2.12 2.53 4.31
C SER A 66 -3.47 2.07 4.81
N MET A 67 -3.48 1.38 5.96
CA MET A 67 -4.73 1.06 6.60
C MET A 67 -5.31 2.32 7.19
N SER A 68 -6.58 2.56 6.91
CA SER A 68 -7.28 3.69 7.50
C SER A 68 -7.63 3.32 8.93
N GLU A 69 -7.06 4.03 9.89
CA GLU A 69 -7.29 3.70 11.28
C GLU A 69 -8.32 4.56 11.90
N VAL A 70 -9.23 4.80 11.28
CA VAL A 70 -10.22 5.62 11.81
C VAL A 70 -10.47 5.55 13.28
N SER A 71 -10.45 5.49 13.28
CA SER A 71 -10.79 5.58 13.99
C SER A 71 -10.97 6.27 14.45
N ASP A 72 -10.91 6.38 14.44
CA ASP A 72 -10.91 6.87 14.81
C ASP A 72 -11.40 7.48 15.04
N GLU A 73 -11.57 7.62 15.10
CA GLU A 73 -11.93 8.13 15.45
C GLU A 73 -12.40 8.47 15.69
N ASP A 74 -12.53 8.63 15.91
CA ASP A 74 -12.91 9.00 16.31
C ASP A 74 -13.23 9.30 16.58
N SER A 75 -13.23 9.20 16.66
CA SER A 75 -13.45 9.46 16.99
C SER A 75 -13.68 9.63 17.13
#